data_5a05e61dfe2d131dbd1512da1fc22252
#
_entry.id   5a05e61dfe2d131dbd1512da1fc22252
#
_cell.length_a   1.000
_cell.length_b   1.000
_cell.length_c   1.000
_cell.angle_alpha   90.00
_cell.angle_beta   90.00
_cell.angle_gamma   90.00
#
_symmetry.space_group_name_H-M   'P 1'
#
loop_
_entity.id
_entity.type
_entity.pdbx_description
1 polymer ?
#
loop_
_entity_poly.entity_id
_entity_poly.type
_entity_poly.pdbx_seq_one_letter_code
_entity_poly.pdbx_strand_id
1 'polypeptide(L)'
;MKRIFILMAALLVGLTAVAQPKIVAHRGYWRTDGSAQNSITSLQKAAAVGCYGSEFDVWLTADGVPVVFHDATIDGIRIEDTTFATLMNHRLQNGEFIPTLQQYLTEGSKIEGCQLILEIKPHRNEVRDKRIADMCVELVRTLGLEKKTEYISFSKVVCQRLHEITPDSKVAYLNGELAPA
;
A
#
# COMPACT_ATOMS: atom_id res chain seq x y z
N MET A 1 55.19 -47.09 -14.21
CA MET A 1 54.05 -46.24 -14.59
C MET A 1 53.39 -45.76 -13.31
N LYS A 2 53.63 -44.48 -12.91
CA LYS A 2 53.07 -43.89 -11.69
C LYS A 2 51.76 -43.20 -12.05
N ARG A 3 50.62 -43.66 -11.49
CA ARG A 3 49.31 -43.01 -11.66
C ARG A 3 49.23 -41.87 -10.66
N ILE A 4 49.17 -40.63 -11.18
CA ILE A 4 48.92 -39.41 -10.40
C ILE A 4 47.42 -39.30 -10.26
N PHE A 5 46.91 -39.42 -9.02
CA PHE A 5 45.52 -39.07 -8.68
C PHE A 5 45.44 -37.56 -8.42
N ILE A 6 44.80 -36.84 -9.31
CA ILE A 6 44.44 -35.42 -9.09
C ILE A 6 43.14 -35.38 -8.28
N LEU A 7 43.25 -35.00 -7.00
CA LEU A 7 42.11 -34.73 -6.13
C LEU A 7 41.57 -33.31 -6.50
N MET A 8 40.45 -33.24 -7.24
CA MET A 8 39.72 -32.01 -7.38
C MET A 8 38.91 -31.74 -6.10
N ALA A 9 39.41 -30.86 -5.25
CA ALA A 9 38.64 -30.32 -4.13
C ALA A 9 37.66 -29.27 -4.71
N ALA A 10 36.38 -29.65 -4.80
CA ALA A 10 35.31 -28.71 -5.13
C ALA A 10 35.06 -27.81 -3.91
N LEU A 11 35.50 -26.56 -4.00
CA LEU A 11 35.24 -25.54 -3.01
C LEU A 11 33.78 -25.14 -3.14
N LEU A 12 32.90 -25.74 -2.35
CA LEU A 12 31.51 -25.26 -2.19
C LEU A 12 31.54 -23.93 -1.42
N VAL A 13 31.60 -22.83 -2.14
CA VAL A 13 31.29 -21.51 -1.58
C VAL A 13 29.78 -21.47 -1.35
N GLY A 14 29.37 -21.76 -0.13
CA GLY A 14 27.97 -21.55 0.29
C GLY A 14 27.64 -20.08 0.20
N LEU A 15 26.95 -19.67 -0.86
CA LEU A 15 26.28 -18.38 -0.94
C LEU A 15 25.17 -18.39 0.12
N THR A 16 25.48 -17.89 1.31
CA THR A 16 24.44 -17.50 2.27
C THR A 16 23.72 -16.31 1.67
N ALA A 17 22.56 -16.55 1.08
CA ALA A 17 21.67 -15.46 0.67
C ALA A 17 21.26 -14.71 1.95
N VAL A 18 21.93 -13.61 2.23
CA VAL A 18 21.48 -12.66 3.27
C VAL A 18 20.18 -12.04 2.74
N ALA A 19 19.07 -12.37 3.37
CA ALA A 19 17.79 -11.77 3.01
C ALA A 19 17.91 -10.26 3.19
N GLN A 20 17.85 -9.53 2.08
CA GLN A 20 17.86 -8.07 2.15
C GLN A 20 16.52 -7.58 2.72
N PRO A 21 16.52 -6.58 3.62
CA PRO A 21 15.30 -6.01 4.15
C PRO A 21 14.47 -5.42 3.02
N LYS A 22 13.16 -5.68 3.04
CA LYS A 22 12.21 -5.09 2.10
C LYS A 22 11.91 -3.66 2.53
N ILE A 23 12.21 -2.69 1.68
CA ILE A 23 11.97 -1.28 1.96
C ILE A 23 10.60 -0.90 1.40
N VAL A 24 9.71 -0.41 2.26
CA VAL A 24 8.41 0.16 1.89
C VAL A 24 8.47 1.67 2.03
N ALA A 25 8.10 2.39 0.98
CA ALA A 25 7.99 3.83 1.00
C ALA A 25 6.67 4.25 1.66
N HIS A 26 6.70 4.72 2.91
CA HIS A 26 5.55 5.19 3.69
C HIS A 26 4.94 6.44 3.04
N ARG A 27 3.69 6.35 2.58
CA ARG A 27 2.96 7.37 1.77
C ARG A 27 3.64 7.67 0.43
N GLY A 28 4.34 6.67 -0.13
CA GLY A 28 5.19 6.82 -1.30
C GLY A 28 6.54 7.50 -1.02
N TYR A 29 7.38 7.68 -2.05
CA TYR A 29 8.63 8.44 -1.93
C TYR A 29 8.35 9.94 -2.10
N TRP A 30 7.79 10.55 -1.07
CA TRP A 30 7.24 11.89 -1.11
C TRP A 30 8.21 12.99 -0.68
N ARG A 31 9.25 12.69 0.14
CA ARG A 31 10.25 13.68 0.60
C ARG A 31 11.27 14.00 -0.48
N THR A 32 10.80 14.41 -1.66
CA THR A 32 11.61 14.74 -2.82
C THR A 32 10.87 15.76 -3.70
N ASP A 33 11.60 16.53 -4.50
CA ASP A 33 11.06 17.63 -5.29
C ASP A 33 9.89 17.20 -6.19
N GLY A 34 8.84 18.01 -6.21
CA GLY A 34 7.63 17.77 -7.01
C GLY A 34 6.77 16.60 -6.54
N SER A 35 7.01 16.04 -5.35
CA SER A 35 6.25 14.93 -4.76
C SER A 35 5.50 15.37 -3.51
N ALA A 36 4.41 14.65 -3.18
CA ALA A 36 3.65 14.84 -1.95
C ALA A 36 3.23 13.47 -1.38
N GLN A 37 2.89 13.44 -0.09
CA GLN A 37 2.33 12.23 0.53
C GLN A 37 1.10 11.76 -0.25
N ASN A 38 1.02 10.44 -0.50
CA ASN A 38 -0.15 9.84 -1.16
C ASN A 38 -0.43 10.35 -2.59
N SER A 39 0.52 11.05 -3.22
CA SER A 39 0.41 11.48 -4.61
C SER A 39 0.74 10.34 -5.57
N ILE A 40 0.24 10.42 -6.79
CA ILE A 40 0.63 9.49 -7.86
C ILE A 40 2.13 9.60 -8.14
N THR A 41 2.66 10.82 -8.12
CA THR A 41 4.11 11.06 -8.25
C THR A 41 4.92 10.34 -7.17
N SER A 42 4.45 10.30 -5.91
CA SER A 42 5.16 9.61 -4.83
C SER A 42 5.20 8.09 -5.02
N LEU A 43 4.13 7.50 -5.55
CA LEU A 43 4.09 6.08 -5.94
C LEU A 43 5.09 5.78 -7.06
N GLN A 44 5.08 6.58 -8.12
CA GLN A 44 5.99 6.41 -9.26
C GLN A 44 7.46 6.52 -8.84
N LYS A 45 7.77 7.49 -7.97
CA LYS A 45 9.12 7.68 -7.44
C LYS A 45 9.56 6.55 -6.50
N ALA A 46 8.66 6.00 -5.68
CA ALA A 46 8.96 4.83 -4.85
C ALA A 46 9.38 3.63 -5.71
N ALA A 47 8.68 3.40 -6.81
CA ALA A 47 9.03 2.36 -7.76
C ALA A 47 10.36 2.65 -8.48
N ALA A 48 10.59 3.89 -8.92
CA ALA A 48 11.79 4.29 -9.64
C ALA A 48 13.08 4.12 -8.82
N VAL A 49 13.01 4.26 -7.48
CA VAL A 49 14.15 4.02 -6.58
C VAL A 49 14.26 2.56 -6.11
N GLY A 50 13.40 1.65 -6.62
CA GLY A 50 13.46 0.22 -6.33
C GLY A 50 12.93 -0.18 -4.96
N CYS A 51 11.99 0.56 -4.37
CA CYS A 51 11.30 0.12 -3.16
C CYS A 51 10.53 -1.18 -3.42
N TYR A 52 10.53 -2.07 -2.41
CA TYR A 52 9.69 -3.27 -2.42
C TYR A 52 8.21 -2.92 -2.59
N GLY A 53 7.75 -1.85 -1.94
CA GLY A 53 6.38 -1.39 -2.02
C GLY A 53 6.25 0.10 -1.75
N SER A 54 5.14 0.65 -2.21
CA SER A 54 4.66 1.98 -1.85
C SER A 54 3.43 1.81 -0.97
N GLU A 55 3.50 2.33 0.25
CA GLU A 55 2.35 2.36 1.15
C GLU A 55 1.54 3.63 0.89
N PHE A 56 0.21 3.54 1.05
CA PHE A 56 -0.73 4.63 0.85
C PHE A 56 -2.02 4.41 1.64
N ASP A 57 -2.67 5.50 2.01
CA ASP A 57 -3.80 5.55 2.95
C ASP A 57 -5.13 5.78 2.24
N VAL A 58 -6.19 5.09 2.65
CA VAL A 58 -7.50 5.19 2.00
C VAL A 58 -8.61 5.55 2.99
N TRP A 59 -9.37 6.57 2.63
CA TRP A 59 -10.59 7.01 3.30
C TRP A 59 -11.81 6.88 2.40
N LEU A 60 -13.01 6.80 3.00
CA LEU A 60 -14.29 6.83 2.30
C LEU A 60 -14.99 8.17 2.50
N THR A 61 -15.32 8.87 1.42
CA THR A 61 -16.08 10.12 1.47
C THR A 61 -17.53 9.90 1.90
N ALA A 62 -18.28 10.98 2.18
CA ALA A 62 -19.70 10.92 2.54
C ALA A 62 -20.54 10.28 1.43
N ASP A 63 -20.25 10.58 0.18
CA ASP A 63 -20.92 10.03 -1.02
C ASP A 63 -20.36 8.67 -1.47
N GLY A 64 -19.45 8.08 -0.69
CA GLY A 64 -19.00 6.70 -0.88
C GLY A 64 -17.90 6.54 -1.94
N VAL A 65 -17.07 7.54 -2.17
CA VAL A 65 -15.90 7.45 -3.05
C VAL A 65 -14.66 7.16 -2.21
N PRO A 66 -13.91 6.07 -2.45
CA PRO A 66 -12.62 5.83 -1.82
C PRO A 66 -11.57 6.80 -2.38
N VAL A 67 -10.87 7.52 -1.49
CA VAL A 67 -9.85 8.52 -1.83
C VAL A 67 -8.54 8.22 -1.12
N VAL A 68 -7.42 8.62 -1.74
CA VAL A 68 -6.07 8.35 -1.20
C VAL A 68 -5.55 9.60 -0.50
N PHE A 69 -5.56 9.58 0.83
CA PHE A 69 -5.11 10.68 1.69
C PHE A 69 -4.83 10.15 3.11
N HIS A 70 -3.87 10.74 3.84
CA HIS A 70 -3.49 10.23 5.16
C HIS A 70 -4.41 10.70 6.29
N ASP A 71 -4.62 12.02 6.40
CA ASP A 71 -5.31 12.61 7.56
C ASP A 71 -6.82 12.45 7.44
N ALA A 72 -7.53 12.39 8.56
CA ALA A 72 -8.99 12.36 8.58
C ALA A 72 -9.61 13.68 8.10
N THR A 73 -8.82 14.75 8.05
CA THR A 73 -9.25 16.10 7.66
C THR A 73 -8.26 16.73 6.70
N ILE A 74 -8.78 17.56 5.78
CA ILE A 74 -8.01 18.44 4.93
C ILE A 74 -8.59 19.87 5.04
N ASP A 75 -7.75 20.85 5.37
CA ASP A 75 -8.15 22.26 5.54
C ASP A 75 -9.36 22.43 6.49
N GLY A 76 -9.41 21.63 7.55
CA GLY A 76 -10.50 21.62 8.53
C GLY A 76 -11.76 20.84 8.11
N ILE A 77 -11.81 20.30 6.90
CA ILE A 77 -12.92 19.51 6.37
C ILE A 77 -12.65 18.02 6.63
N ARG A 78 -13.59 17.34 7.30
CA ARG A 78 -13.50 15.91 7.54
C ARG A 78 -13.89 15.13 6.29
N ILE A 79 -13.01 14.20 5.84
CA ILE A 79 -13.22 13.43 4.60
C ILE A 79 -14.51 12.61 4.66
N GLU A 80 -14.79 11.94 5.78
CA GLU A 80 -16.02 11.14 5.94
C GLU A 80 -17.33 11.94 5.91
N ASP A 81 -17.27 13.27 6.09
CA ASP A 81 -18.42 14.17 6.16
C ASP A 81 -18.59 15.01 4.89
N THR A 82 -17.72 14.85 3.91
CA THR A 82 -17.74 15.64 2.68
C THR A 82 -17.82 14.77 1.42
N THR A 83 -18.31 15.36 0.33
CA THR A 83 -18.37 14.67 -0.97
C THR A 83 -17.02 14.72 -1.69
N PHE A 84 -16.80 13.77 -2.60
CA PHE A 84 -15.61 13.80 -3.44
C PHE A 84 -15.53 15.09 -4.28
N ALA A 85 -16.67 15.58 -4.80
CA ALA A 85 -16.70 16.83 -5.55
C ALA A 85 -16.18 18.02 -4.74
N THR A 86 -16.47 18.08 -3.44
CA THR A 86 -15.93 19.10 -2.55
C THR A 86 -14.42 18.92 -2.33
N LEU A 87 -13.94 17.69 -2.14
CA LEU A 87 -12.51 17.39 -1.98
C LEU A 87 -11.68 17.80 -3.19
N MET A 88 -12.25 17.79 -4.40
CA MET A 88 -11.57 18.20 -5.63
C MET A 88 -11.19 19.70 -5.66
N ASN A 89 -11.69 20.51 -4.72
CA ASN A 89 -11.25 21.90 -4.56
C ASN A 89 -9.92 22.02 -3.79
N HIS A 90 -9.47 20.92 -3.17
CA HIS A 90 -8.22 20.85 -2.41
C HIS A 90 -7.11 20.18 -3.22
N ARG A 91 -5.87 20.52 -2.87
CA ARG A 91 -4.68 19.98 -3.55
C ARG A 91 -3.74 19.37 -2.54
N LEU A 92 -2.98 18.38 -3.00
CA LEU A 92 -1.79 17.91 -2.31
C LEU A 92 -0.70 18.99 -2.36
N GLN A 93 0.32 18.86 -1.52
CA GLN A 93 1.41 19.85 -1.40
C GLN A 93 2.18 20.10 -2.71
N ASN A 94 2.19 19.13 -3.62
CA ASN A 94 2.81 19.24 -4.95
C ASN A 94 1.86 19.76 -6.04
N GLY A 95 0.64 20.16 -5.69
CA GLY A 95 -0.39 20.68 -6.61
C GLY A 95 -1.25 19.60 -7.29
N GLU A 96 -0.97 18.32 -7.11
CA GLU A 96 -1.85 17.24 -7.58
C GLU A 96 -3.22 17.28 -6.89
N PHE A 97 -4.25 16.78 -7.57
CA PHE A 97 -5.53 16.49 -6.91
C PHE A 97 -5.39 15.30 -5.97
N ILE A 98 -6.25 15.23 -4.95
CA ILE A 98 -6.41 14.03 -4.15
C ILE A 98 -6.91 12.91 -5.08
N PRO A 99 -6.16 11.82 -5.29
CA PRO A 99 -6.59 10.79 -6.21
C PRO A 99 -7.70 9.94 -5.59
N THR A 100 -8.63 9.46 -6.42
CA THR A 100 -9.47 8.33 -6.01
C THR A 100 -8.61 7.08 -5.93
N LEU A 101 -9.06 6.08 -5.13
CA LEU A 101 -8.41 4.77 -5.08
C LEU A 101 -8.31 4.15 -6.47
N GLN A 102 -9.35 4.26 -7.29
CA GLN A 102 -9.33 3.74 -8.66
C GLN A 102 -8.22 4.38 -9.50
N GLN A 103 -8.07 5.71 -9.44
CA GLN A 103 -6.99 6.41 -10.16
C GLN A 103 -5.61 5.95 -9.69
N TYR A 104 -5.42 5.85 -8.37
CA TYR A 104 -4.15 5.44 -7.78
C TYR A 104 -3.78 4.00 -8.16
N LEU A 105 -4.73 3.06 -8.04
CA LEU A 105 -4.54 1.67 -8.43
C LEU A 105 -4.32 1.52 -9.95
N THR A 106 -5.00 2.32 -10.78
CA THR A 106 -4.78 2.33 -12.23
C THR A 106 -3.35 2.74 -12.58
N GLU A 107 -2.78 3.75 -11.90
CA GLU A 107 -1.36 4.08 -12.06
C GLU A 107 -0.47 2.98 -11.49
N GLY A 108 -0.82 2.42 -10.34
CA GLY A 108 -0.12 1.30 -9.74
C GLY A 108 -0.06 0.06 -10.64
N SER A 109 -1.09 -0.21 -11.46
CA SER A 109 -1.12 -1.35 -12.36
C SER A 109 -0.07 -1.27 -13.48
N LYS A 110 0.36 -0.08 -13.86
CA LYS A 110 1.38 0.17 -14.90
C LYS A 110 2.82 -0.01 -14.39
N ILE A 111 3.00 -0.08 -13.08
CA ILE A 111 4.31 -0.15 -12.43
C ILE A 111 4.66 -1.62 -12.19
N GLU A 112 5.85 -2.07 -12.55
CA GLU A 112 6.36 -3.40 -12.23
C GLU A 112 7.30 -3.36 -11.01
N GLY A 113 7.41 -4.48 -10.29
CA GLY A 113 8.40 -4.67 -9.22
C GLY A 113 8.17 -3.89 -7.93
N CYS A 114 7.05 -3.15 -7.80
CA CYS A 114 6.69 -2.41 -6.59
C CYS A 114 5.30 -2.85 -6.10
N GLN A 115 5.22 -3.35 -4.86
CA GLN A 115 3.96 -3.76 -4.23
C GLN A 115 3.13 -2.53 -3.82
N LEU A 116 1.82 -2.71 -3.80
CA LEU A 116 0.85 -1.72 -3.34
C LEU A 116 0.46 -2.08 -1.90
N ILE A 117 0.92 -1.30 -0.92
CA ILE A 117 0.62 -1.54 0.49
C ILE A 117 -0.51 -0.59 0.87
N LEU A 118 -1.74 -1.11 0.86
CA LEU A 118 -2.97 -0.35 1.03
C LEU A 118 -3.36 -0.30 2.51
N GLU A 119 -3.24 0.87 3.14
CA GLU A 119 -3.79 1.11 4.47
C GLU A 119 -5.25 1.56 4.37
N ILE A 120 -6.17 0.76 4.93
CA ILE A 120 -7.55 1.18 5.11
C ILE A 120 -7.68 1.85 6.48
N LYS A 121 -7.96 3.15 6.47
CA LYS A 121 -8.11 3.93 7.70
C LYS A 121 -9.36 3.53 8.48
N PRO A 122 -9.30 3.51 9.85
CA PRO A 122 -10.48 3.30 10.67
C PRO A 122 -11.52 4.40 10.46
N HIS A 123 -12.77 4.02 10.24
CA HIS A 123 -13.90 4.93 10.06
C HIS A 123 -14.71 5.07 11.36
N ARG A 124 -15.68 5.99 11.36
CA ARG A 124 -16.50 6.32 12.54
C ARG A 124 -17.33 5.15 13.07
N ASN A 125 -17.58 4.11 12.30
CA ASN A 125 -18.32 2.93 12.71
C ASN A 125 -17.98 1.70 11.84
N GLU A 126 -18.29 0.51 12.36
CA GLU A 126 -18.01 -0.77 11.74
C GLU A 126 -18.68 -0.96 10.37
N VAL A 127 -19.84 -0.35 10.14
CA VAL A 127 -20.53 -0.46 8.84
C VAL A 127 -19.70 0.19 7.76
N ARG A 128 -19.12 1.35 8.03
CA ARG A 128 -18.24 2.05 7.11
C ARG A 128 -16.91 1.33 6.95
N ASP A 129 -16.37 0.76 8.04
CA ASP A 129 -15.14 -0.05 8.00
C ASP A 129 -15.30 -1.26 7.06
N LYS A 130 -16.41 -1.99 7.17
CA LYS A 130 -16.72 -3.12 6.29
C LYS A 130 -16.94 -2.67 4.85
N ARG A 131 -17.67 -1.58 4.64
CA ARG A 131 -17.95 -1.04 3.32
C ARG A 131 -16.67 -0.64 2.57
N ILE A 132 -15.75 0.09 3.22
CA ILE A 132 -14.51 0.49 2.56
C ILE A 132 -13.61 -0.71 2.26
N ALA A 133 -13.57 -1.72 3.15
CA ALA A 133 -12.85 -2.96 2.90
C ALA A 133 -13.39 -3.70 1.66
N ASP A 134 -14.73 -3.83 1.54
CA ASP A 134 -15.38 -4.44 0.37
C ASP A 134 -15.01 -3.69 -0.92
N MET A 135 -15.11 -2.36 -0.92
CA MET A 135 -14.82 -1.51 -2.09
C MET A 135 -13.35 -1.57 -2.49
N CYS A 136 -12.43 -1.59 -1.54
CA CYS A 136 -10.99 -1.73 -1.82
C CYS A 136 -10.69 -3.07 -2.50
N VAL A 137 -11.21 -4.17 -1.96
CA VAL A 137 -11.01 -5.51 -2.53
C VAL A 137 -11.65 -5.63 -3.92
N GLU A 138 -12.85 -5.07 -4.11
CA GLU A 138 -13.52 -5.06 -5.42
C GLU A 138 -12.70 -4.32 -6.49
N LEU A 139 -12.18 -3.14 -6.16
CA LEU A 139 -11.33 -2.36 -7.08
C LEU A 139 -10.00 -3.09 -7.40
N VAL A 140 -9.37 -3.68 -6.40
CA VAL A 140 -8.15 -4.47 -6.58
C VAL A 140 -8.39 -5.65 -7.52
N ARG A 141 -9.49 -6.40 -7.34
CA ARG A 141 -9.90 -7.51 -8.21
C ARG A 141 -10.22 -7.06 -9.62
N THR A 142 -11.00 -5.99 -9.76
CA THR A 142 -11.39 -5.43 -11.07
C THR A 142 -10.17 -5.06 -11.91
N LEU A 143 -9.09 -4.64 -11.26
CA LEU A 143 -7.84 -4.26 -11.93
C LEU A 143 -6.82 -5.42 -12.00
N GLY A 144 -7.13 -6.61 -11.47
CA GLY A 144 -6.24 -7.78 -11.49
C GLY A 144 -4.98 -7.60 -10.63
N LEU A 145 -5.10 -6.86 -9.51
CA LEU A 145 -3.97 -6.46 -8.67
C LEU A 145 -3.83 -7.27 -7.37
N GLU A 146 -4.55 -8.40 -7.22
CA GLU A 146 -4.59 -9.19 -5.98
C GLU A 146 -3.20 -9.66 -5.53
N LYS A 147 -2.36 -10.10 -6.47
CA LYS A 147 -0.98 -10.55 -6.18
C LYS A 147 -0.01 -9.41 -5.90
N LYS A 148 -0.41 -8.19 -6.22
CA LYS A 148 0.39 -6.98 -6.09
C LYS A 148 0.01 -6.15 -4.88
N THR A 149 -1.13 -6.42 -4.25
CA THR A 149 -1.67 -5.62 -3.15
C THR A 149 -1.55 -6.38 -1.82
N GLU A 150 -1.00 -5.72 -0.82
CA GLU A 150 -1.00 -6.13 0.59
C GLU A 150 -1.85 -5.11 1.35
N TYR A 151 -2.60 -5.56 2.37
CA TYR A 151 -3.50 -4.70 3.15
C TYR A 151 -2.98 -4.52 4.56
N ILE A 152 -3.13 -3.31 5.08
CA ILE A 152 -2.84 -2.99 6.47
C ILE A 152 -3.96 -2.11 7.05
N SER A 153 -4.21 -2.19 8.35
CA SER A 153 -5.18 -1.32 9.02
C SER A 153 -4.99 -1.29 10.53
N PHE A 154 -5.33 -0.16 11.15
CA PHE A 154 -5.51 -0.05 12.61
C PHE A 154 -6.89 -0.48 13.10
N SER A 155 -7.84 -0.83 12.20
CA SER A 155 -9.16 -1.36 12.55
C SER A 155 -9.16 -2.89 12.55
N LYS A 156 -9.47 -3.51 13.71
CA LYS A 156 -9.69 -4.97 13.79
C LYS A 156 -10.85 -5.40 12.89
N VAL A 157 -11.89 -4.58 12.79
CA VAL A 157 -13.08 -4.86 11.95
C VAL A 157 -12.70 -4.93 10.48
N VAL A 158 -11.87 -3.98 10.00
CA VAL A 158 -11.34 -3.99 8.63
C VAL A 158 -10.51 -5.26 8.40
N CYS A 159 -9.57 -5.59 9.30
CA CYS A 159 -8.73 -6.79 9.14
C CYS A 159 -9.54 -8.07 9.13
N GLN A 160 -10.55 -8.20 10.00
CA GLN A 160 -11.46 -9.35 10.01
C GLN A 160 -12.24 -9.43 8.70
N ARG A 161 -12.80 -8.29 8.22
CA ARG A 161 -13.52 -8.26 6.96
C ARG A 161 -12.65 -8.65 5.77
N LEU A 162 -11.44 -8.14 5.70
CA LEU A 162 -10.46 -8.51 4.67
C LEU A 162 -10.16 -10.01 4.69
N HIS A 163 -9.97 -10.60 5.89
CA HIS A 163 -9.75 -12.04 6.02
C HIS A 163 -10.94 -12.87 5.50
N GLU A 164 -12.19 -12.40 5.72
CA GLU A 164 -13.40 -13.06 5.22
C GLU A 164 -13.51 -13.03 3.69
N ILE A 165 -13.21 -11.88 3.07
CA ILE A 165 -13.49 -11.67 1.64
C ILE A 165 -12.27 -11.87 0.73
N THR A 166 -11.07 -11.90 1.28
CA THR A 166 -9.81 -12.12 0.53
C THR A 166 -8.79 -12.91 1.38
N PRO A 167 -9.11 -14.18 1.74
CA PRO A 167 -8.32 -14.98 2.68
C PRO A 167 -6.88 -15.24 2.23
N ASP A 168 -6.61 -15.20 0.93
CA ASP A 168 -5.28 -15.44 0.35
C ASP A 168 -4.40 -14.19 0.31
N SER A 169 -4.95 -13.01 0.65
CA SER A 169 -4.20 -11.76 0.67
C SER A 169 -3.40 -11.61 1.97
N LYS A 170 -2.27 -10.93 1.89
CA LYS A 170 -1.55 -10.52 3.09
C LYS A 170 -2.29 -9.37 3.76
N VAL A 171 -2.67 -9.58 5.02
CA VAL A 171 -3.33 -8.59 5.86
C VAL A 171 -2.55 -8.43 7.16
N ALA A 172 -2.18 -7.20 7.53
CA ALA A 172 -1.54 -6.92 8.80
C ALA A 172 -2.35 -5.92 9.63
N TYR A 173 -2.56 -6.28 10.90
CA TYR A 173 -3.13 -5.38 11.88
C TYR A 173 -2.03 -4.49 12.46
N LEU A 174 -2.19 -3.19 12.30
CA LEU A 174 -1.25 -2.18 12.81
C LEU A 174 -1.58 -1.88 14.27
N ASN A 175 -0.92 -2.58 15.18
CA ASN A 175 -1.14 -2.40 16.61
C ASN A 175 0.18 -2.50 17.37
N GLY A 176 0.51 -1.46 18.11
CA GLY A 176 1.64 -1.47 19.04
C GLY A 176 1.39 -2.20 20.37
N GLU A 177 0.19 -2.79 20.58
CA GLU A 177 -0.19 -3.46 21.83
C GLU A 177 0.37 -4.90 21.95
N LEU A 178 0.73 -5.52 20.82
CA LEU A 178 1.29 -6.87 20.81
C LEU A 178 2.81 -6.80 20.70
N ALA A 179 3.51 -7.39 21.68
CA ALA A 179 4.95 -7.59 21.57
C ALA A 179 5.24 -8.45 20.33
N PRO A 180 6.36 -8.21 19.63
CA PRO A 180 6.82 -9.11 18.58
C PRO A 180 6.99 -10.52 19.13
N ALA A 181 6.49 -11.52 18.39
CA ALA A 181 6.65 -12.93 18.75
C ALA A 181 8.09 -13.39 18.59
#